data_a1918196980918d8c65e5a461dfa1b7c
#
_entry.id   a1918196980918d8c65e5a461dfa1b7c
#
_cell.length_a   1.000
_cell.length_b   1.000
_cell.length_c   1.000
_cell.angle_alpha   90.00
_cell.angle_beta   90.00
_cell.angle_gamma   90.00
#
_symmetry.space_group_name_H-M   'P 1'
#
loop_
_entity.id
_entity.type
_entity.pdbx_description
1 polymer ?
#
loop_
_entity_poly.entity_id
_entity_poly.type
_entity_poly.pdbx_seq_one_letter_code
_entity_poly.pdbx_strand_id
1 'polypeptide(L)'
;MGAYFGSKATSGLCQAIIALMPPHDTYIETHLGGGAIMRRKAPALRNIGIDRHERALEGFSCDYPVELVHGCAHRFLAEFAYQGRELIYCDPPYLHATRSGERRYRYDYEEADHRELLALLKTLPCPVILSGYPSALYDDSLPDWQSLELQVMNQAGVRTEKLWFNFVPDRVHWIRYAGKNHTDRQRIKRKAENWGRRYQALPAGERLAVLAALLAVEAGG
;
A
#
# COMPACT_ATOMS: atom_id res chain seq x y z
N MET A 1 12.62 -19.41 -9.67
CA MET A 1 11.38 -18.62 -9.71
C MET A 1 11.72 -17.22 -10.20
N GLY A 2 11.25 -16.84 -11.41
CA GLY A 2 11.50 -15.50 -11.97
C GLY A 2 10.76 -14.45 -11.13
N ALA A 3 11.43 -13.33 -10.81
CA ALA A 3 10.80 -12.21 -10.12
C ALA A 3 9.63 -11.70 -11.00
N TYR A 4 8.42 -11.64 -10.43
CA TYR A 4 7.26 -11.07 -11.10
C TYR A 4 7.53 -9.57 -11.39
N PHE A 5 7.25 -9.15 -12.63
CA PHE A 5 7.48 -7.77 -13.06
C PHE A 5 6.59 -6.81 -12.27
N GLY A 6 7.15 -5.69 -11.79
CA GLY A 6 6.41 -4.71 -10.99
C GLY A 6 6.26 -5.05 -9.51
N SER A 7 6.99 -6.07 -9.01
CA SER A 7 6.90 -6.46 -7.60
C SER A 7 7.22 -5.30 -6.66
N LYS A 8 6.28 -4.95 -5.78
CA LYS A 8 6.47 -4.00 -4.66
C LYS A 8 7.43 -4.52 -3.57
N ALA A 9 8.18 -5.60 -3.86
CA ALA A 9 9.16 -6.17 -2.93
C ALA A 9 10.36 -5.26 -2.65
N THR A 10 10.48 -4.13 -3.37
CA THR A 10 11.56 -3.15 -3.18
C THR A 10 11.54 -2.59 -1.77
N SER A 11 12.73 -2.53 -1.16
CA SER A 11 12.92 -2.07 0.22
C SER A 11 12.32 -0.68 0.45
N GLY A 12 11.48 -0.57 1.46
CA GLY A 12 10.85 0.66 1.92
C GLY A 12 9.45 0.94 1.35
N LEU A 13 9.15 0.60 0.09
CA LEU A 13 7.86 0.85 -0.52
C LEU A 13 6.74 -0.04 0.06
N CYS A 14 6.99 -1.35 0.12
CA CYS A 14 6.05 -2.29 0.72
C CYS A 14 5.67 -1.91 2.15
N GLN A 15 6.67 -1.55 2.94
CA GLN A 15 6.48 -1.14 4.32
C GLN A 15 5.71 0.18 4.43
N ALA A 16 5.99 1.15 3.56
CA ALA A 16 5.26 2.41 3.53
C ALA A 16 3.77 2.18 3.20
N ILE A 17 3.48 1.33 2.22
CA ILE A 17 2.10 0.95 1.88
C ILE A 17 1.41 0.29 3.09
N ILE A 18 2.06 -0.68 3.74
CA ILE A 18 1.49 -1.37 4.90
C ILE A 18 1.28 -0.41 6.09
N ALA A 19 2.24 0.50 6.32
CA ALA A 19 2.13 1.48 7.40
C ALA A 19 1.02 2.52 7.15
N LEU A 20 0.63 2.73 5.90
CA LEU A 20 -0.48 3.63 5.52
C LEU A 20 -1.85 3.00 5.76
N MET A 21 -1.95 1.67 5.85
CA MET A 21 -3.23 0.95 5.95
C MET A 21 -3.98 1.31 7.25
N PRO A 22 -5.22 1.82 7.17
CA PRO A 22 -6.07 1.99 8.34
C PRO A 22 -6.56 0.63 8.86
N PRO A 23 -7.13 0.54 10.07
CA PRO A 23 -7.78 -0.66 10.57
C PRO A 23 -8.88 -1.15 9.62
N HIS A 24 -8.88 -2.45 9.31
CA HIS A 24 -9.81 -3.08 8.39
C HIS A 24 -10.04 -4.55 8.74
N ASP A 25 -11.23 -5.06 8.44
CA ASP A 25 -11.59 -6.47 8.61
C ASP A 25 -11.44 -7.25 7.31
N THR A 26 -11.65 -6.61 6.17
CA THR A 26 -11.46 -7.21 4.84
C THR A 26 -10.38 -6.44 4.07
N TYR A 27 -9.40 -7.15 3.56
CA TYR A 27 -8.36 -6.61 2.68
C TYR A 27 -8.53 -7.12 1.26
N ILE A 28 -8.55 -6.22 0.29
CA ILE A 28 -8.70 -6.54 -1.13
C ILE A 28 -7.52 -6.00 -1.92
N GLU A 29 -6.73 -6.86 -2.55
CA GLU A 29 -5.63 -6.50 -3.46
C GLU A 29 -6.05 -6.80 -4.89
N THR A 30 -6.32 -5.76 -5.69
CA THR A 30 -7.04 -5.88 -6.97
C THR A 30 -6.17 -6.29 -8.15
N HIS A 31 -4.87 -6.14 -8.04
CA HIS A 31 -3.88 -6.52 -9.05
C HIS A 31 -2.76 -7.26 -8.31
N LEU A 32 -3.05 -8.51 -7.91
CA LEU A 32 -2.23 -9.27 -6.97
C LEU A 32 -0.79 -9.44 -7.45
N GLY A 33 -0.60 -9.74 -8.72
CA GLY A 33 0.71 -9.99 -9.29
C GLY A 33 1.52 -10.99 -8.46
N GLY A 34 2.68 -10.57 -7.98
CA GLY A 34 3.48 -11.36 -7.06
C GLY A 34 2.98 -11.36 -5.61
N GLY A 35 1.96 -10.59 -5.25
CA GLY A 35 1.37 -10.52 -3.90
C GLY A 35 2.34 -10.05 -2.82
N ALA A 36 3.23 -9.11 -3.15
CA ALA A 36 4.27 -8.69 -2.22
C ALA A 36 3.70 -7.98 -0.98
N ILE A 37 2.61 -7.24 -1.13
CA ILE A 37 1.91 -6.57 -0.04
C ILE A 37 1.11 -7.60 0.76
N MET A 38 0.29 -8.41 0.08
CA MET A 38 -0.50 -9.47 0.70
C MET A 38 0.33 -10.36 1.62
N ARG A 39 1.51 -10.81 1.18
CA ARG A 39 2.38 -11.70 1.97
C ARG A 39 3.01 -11.05 3.20
N ARG A 40 3.14 -9.73 3.23
CA ARG A 40 3.92 -9.03 4.28
C ARG A 40 3.08 -8.27 5.27
N LYS A 41 1.84 -7.93 4.92
CA LYS A 41 0.91 -7.31 5.85
C LYS A 41 0.44 -8.32 6.90
N ALA A 42 0.01 -7.82 8.06
CA ALA A 42 -0.76 -8.65 8.99
C ALA A 42 -2.06 -9.11 8.32
N PRO A 43 -2.51 -10.36 8.54
CA PRO A 43 -3.77 -10.84 7.98
C PRO A 43 -4.95 -10.02 8.49
N ALA A 44 -5.91 -9.72 7.60
CA ALA A 44 -7.25 -9.30 7.99
C ALA A 44 -8.11 -10.53 8.30
N LEU A 45 -9.32 -10.34 8.80
CA LEU A 45 -10.27 -11.46 8.99
C LEU A 45 -10.60 -12.13 7.65
N ARG A 46 -10.68 -11.33 6.57
CA ARG A 46 -10.87 -11.79 5.20
C ARG A 46 -9.83 -11.14 4.30
N ASN A 47 -9.15 -11.92 3.47
CA ASN A 47 -8.15 -11.43 2.53
C ASN A 47 -8.50 -11.92 1.13
N ILE A 48 -8.57 -11.01 0.15
CA ILE A 48 -8.97 -11.30 -1.22
C ILE A 48 -7.89 -10.77 -2.18
N GLY A 49 -7.37 -11.65 -3.03
CA GLY A 49 -6.42 -11.30 -4.08
C GLY A 49 -7.03 -11.51 -5.46
N ILE A 50 -7.04 -10.48 -6.29
CA ILE A 50 -7.63 -10.50 -7.63
C ILE A 50 -6.53 -10.33 -8.66
N ASP A 51 -6.55 -11.12 -9.72
CA ASP A 51 -5.70 -10.92 -10.88
C ASP A 51 -6.39 -11.41 -12.17
N ARG A 52 -6.13 -10.72 -13.27
CA ARG A 52 -6.55 -11.17 -14.62
C ARG A 52 -5.63 -12.28 -15.15
N HIS A 53 -4.44 -12.41 -14.59
CA HIS A 53 -3.44 -13.37 -15.01
C HIS A 53 -3.50 -14.62 -14.14
N GLU A 54 -4.12 -15.68 -14.62
CA GLU A 54 -4.32 -16.95 -13.91
C GLU A 54 -3.02 -17.50 -13.31
N ARG A 55 -1.90 -17.46 -14.06
CA ARG A 55 -0.59 -17.90 -13.57
C ARG A 55 -0.08 -17.11 -12.35
N ALA A 56 -0.52 -15.86 -12.17
CA ALA A 56 -0.16 -15.09 -10.99
C ALA A 56 -0.84 -15.69 -9.75
N LEU A 57 -2.08 -16.11 -9.91
CA LEU A 57 -2.86 -16.78 -8.87
C LEU A 57 -2.36 -18.19 -8.58
N GLU A 58 -2.08 -18.99 -9.60
CA GLU A 58 -1.52 -20.36 -9.47
C GLU A 58 -0.18 -20.36 -8.72
N GLY A 59 0.68 -19.36 -8.98
CA GLY A 59 1.99 -19.20 -8.35
C GLY A 59 1.96 -18.50 -6.99
N PHE A 60 0.79 -18.04 -6.53
CA PHE A 60 0.67 -17.34 -5.26
C PHE A 60 0.56 -18.30 -4.08
N SER A 61 1.30 -17.99 -3.02
CA SER A 61 1.18 -18.67 -1.72
C SER A 61 1.37 -17.67 -0.60
N CYS A 62 0.67 -17.86 0.51
CA CYS A 62 0.72 -17.01 1.70
C CYS A 62 0.59 -17.87 2.95
N ASP A 63 1.10 -17.39 4.10
CA ASP A 63 1.07 -18.13 5.37
C ASP A 63 -0.32 -18.11 6.04
N TYR A 64 -1.27 -17.42 5.44
CA TYR A 64 -2.66 -17.33 5.91
C TYR A 64 -3.65 -17.43 4.75
N PRO A 65 -4.94 -17.72 5.03
CA PRO A 65 -5.94 -17.88 3.98
C PRO A 65 -6.15 -16.61 3.16
N VAL A 66 -6.15 -16.77 1.85
CA VAL A 66 -6.46 -15.72 0.87
C VAL A 66 -7.43 -16.28 -0.16
N GLU A 67 -8.54 -15.60 -0.38
CA GLU A 67 -9.46 -15.88 -1.47
C GLU A 67 -8.86 -15.36 -2.77
N LEU A 68 -8.56 -16.24 -3.70
CA LEU A 68 -8.01 -15.90 -5.01
C LEU A 68 -9.12 -15.83 -6.04
N VAL A 69 -9.22 -14.68 -6.71
CA VAL A 69 -10.25 -14.40 -7.72
C VAL A 69 -9.59 -14.16 -9.07
N HIS A 70 -9.83 -15.05 -10.02
CA HIS A 70 -9.44 -14.86 -11.41
C HIS A 70 -10.47 -13.96 -12.10
N GLY A 71 -10.11 -12.71 -12.41
CA GLY A 71 -11.07 -11.78 -13.00
C GLY A 71 -10.59 -10.33 -13.17
N CYS A 72 -11.53 -9.52 -13.60
CA CYS A 72 -11.32 -8.09 -13.79
C CYS A 72 -11.54 -7.35 -12.48
N ALA A 73 -10.57 -6.52 -12.08
CA ALA A 73 -10.65 -5.68 -10.88
C ALA A 73 -11.85 -4.73 -10.91
N HIS A 74 -12.12 -4.08 -12.05
CA HIS A 74 -13.24 -3.15 -12.19
C HIS A 74 -14.58 -3.84 -11.92
N ARG A 75 -14.80 -4.98 -12.56
CA ARG A 75 -16.03 -5.75 -12.38
C ARG A 75 -16.17 -6.23 -10.93
N PHE A 76 -15.11 -6.79 -10.36
CA PHE A 76 -15.13 -7.26 -8.99
C PHE A 76 -15.50 -6.14 -8.01
N LEU A 77 -14.83 -4.98 -8.14
CA LEU A 77 -15.09 -3.84 -7.25
C LEU A 77 -16.49 -3.27 -7.41
N ALA A 78 -17.03 -3.26 -8.63
CA ALA A 78 -18.41 -2.78 -8.89
C ALA A 78 -19.49 -3.71 -8.33
N GLU A 79 -19.23 -5.02 -8.29
CA GLU A 79 -20.20 -6.05 -7.85
C GLU A 79 -20.01 -6.45 -6.37
N PHE A 80 -18.93 -6.00 -5.69
CA PHE A 80 -18.63 -6.40 -4.32
C PHE A 80 -19.63 -5.83 -3.30
N ALA A 81 -20.07 -6.67 -2.37
CA ALA A 81 -21.01 -6.26 -1.30
C ALA A 81 -20.25 -5.65 -0.12
N TYR A 82 -20.01 -4.35 -0.15
CA TYR A 82 -19.30 -3.60 0.88
C TYR A 82 -20.03 -3.58 2.22
N GLN A 83 -19.28 -3.72 3.31
CA GLN A 83 -19.76 -3.67 4.69
C GLN A 83 -19.24 -2.43 5.46
N GLY A 84 -18.39 -1.59 4.81
CA GLY A 84 -17.78 -0.40 5.40
C GLY A 84 -16.54 -0.66 6.25
N ARG A 85 -15.99 -1.87 6.22
CA ARG A 85 -14.77 -2.27 6.97
C ARG A 85 -13.72 -2.88 6.05
N GLU A 86 -13.77 -2.54 4.79
CA GLU A 86 -12.81 -2.95 3.77
C GLU A 86 -11.66 -1.96 3.66
N LEU A 87 -10.52 -2.47 3.22
CA LEU A 87 -9.41 -1.70 2.66
C LEU A 87 -9.09 -2.27 1.28
N ILE A 88 -9.05 -1.40 0.29
CA ILE A 88 -8.66 -1.76 -1.07
C ILE A 88 -7.24 -1.25 -1.33
N TYR A 89 -6.39 -2.12 -1.85
CA TYR A 89 -5.11 -1.76 -2.43
C TYR A 89 -5.12 -2.05 -3.93
N CYS A 90 -4.90 -1.01 -4.72
CA CYS A 90 -4.83 -1.06 -6.17
C CYS A 90 -3.41 -0.80 -6.67
N ASP A 91 -2.86 -1.72 -7.46
CA ASP A 91 -1.57 -1.59 -8.14
C ASP A 91 -1.72 -1.94 -9.63
N PRO A 92 -2.48 -1.15 -10.41
CA PRO A 92 -2.75 -1.44 -11.81
C PRO A 92 -1.46 -1.40 -12.65
N PRO A 93 -1.44 -2.00 -13.84
CA PRO A 93 -0.38 -1.75 -14.80
C PRO A 93 -0.19 -0.24 -14.98
N TYR A 94 1.04 0.25 -14.87
CA TYR A 94 1.27 1.69 -14.88
C TYR A 94 0.99 2.32 -16.24
N LEU A 95 0.54 3.58 -16.23
CA LEU A 95 0.20 4.34 -17.42
C LEU A 95 1.40 4.37 -18.40
N HIS A 96 1.15 4.08 -19.68
CA HIS A 96 2.19 4.00 -20.72
C HIS A 96 3.06 5.24 -20.78
N ALA A 97 2.45 6.42 -20.70
CA ALA A 97 3.16 7.71 -20.74
C ALA A 97 4.19 7.90 -19.60
N THR A 98 4.07 7.14 -18.49
CA THR A 98 4.96 7.27 -17.33
C THR A 98 6.06 6.20 -17.29
N ARG A 99 6.06 5.25 -18.21
CA ARG A 99 7.03 4.14 -18.25
C ARG A 99 8.27 4.52 -19.04
N SER A 100 9.43 4.07 -18.59
CA SER A 100 10.73 4.27 -19.27
C SER A 100 11.09 3.18 -20.28
N GLY A 101 10.15 2.34 -20.75
CA GLY A 101 10.45 1.26 -21.69
C GLY A 101 9.22 0.62 -22.31
N GLU A 102 9.42 -0.04 -23.47
CA GLU A 102 8.37 -0.71 -24.27
C GLU A 102 7.81 -2.00 -23.66
N ARG A 103 8.25 -2.40 -22.48
CA ARG A 103 7.78 -3.65 -21.85
C ARG A 103 6.31 -3.54 -21.50
N ARG A 104 5.49 -4.36 -22.15
CA ARG A 104 4.05 -4.46 -21.95
C ARG A 104 3.72 -5.54 -20.91
N TYR A 105 2.76 -5.25 -20.06
CA TYR A 105 2.10 -6.30 -19.28
C TYR A 105 1.25 -7.14 -20.23
N ARG A 106 1.01 -8.39 -19.89
CA ARG A 106 0.17 -9.27 -20.73
C ARG A 106 -1.28 -8.76 -20.82
N TYR A 107 -1.75 -8.12 -19.77
CA TYR A 107 -3.04 -7.42 -19.70
C TYR A 107 -2.74 -5.97 -19.33
N ASP A 108 -2.34 -5.20 -20.32
CA ASP A 108 -2.01 -3.81 -20.13
C ASP A 108 -3.29 -2.95 -20.07
N TYR A 109 -3.18 -1.77 -19.46
CA TYR A 109 -4.24 -0.79 -19.37
C TYR A 109 -4.00 0.31 -20.41
N GLU A 110 -5.05 0.62 -21.17
CA GLU A 110 -5.13 1.85 -21.95
C GLU A 110 -5.53 3.02 -21.03
N GLU A 111 -5.40 4.25 -21.48
CA GLU A 111 -5.80 5.43 -20.70
C GLU A 111 -7.29 5.39 -20.30
N ALA A 112 -8.14 4.84 -21.16
CA ALA A 112 -9.56 4.65 -20.87
C ALA A 112 -9.79 3.72 -19.66
N ASP A 113 -9.05 2.62 -19.56
CA ASP A 113 -9.14 1.69 -18.42
C ASP A 113 -8.72 2.38 -17.11
N HIS A 114 -7.68 3.24 -17.18
CA HIS A 114 -7.26 4.04 -16.02
C HIS A 114 -8.36 5.02 -15.59
N ARG A 115 -8.97 5.73 -16.53
CA ARG A 115 -10.07 6.67 -16.25
C ARG A 115 -11.28 5.96 -15.64
N GLU A 116 -11.64 4.79 -16.16
CA GLU A 116 -12.71 3.96 -15.62
C GLU A 116 -12.40 3.49 -14.20
N LEU A 117 -11.17 2.99 -13.96
CA LEU A 117 -10.73 2.60 -12.63
C LEU A 117 -10.82 3.77 -11.65
N LEU A 118 -10.26 4.93 -12.00
CA LEU A 118 -10.26 6.12 -11.14
C LEU A 118 -11.68 6.60 -10.81
N ALA A 119 -12.57 6.59 -11.80
CA ALA A 119 -13.98 6.93 -11.59
C ALA A 119 -14.66 5.95 -10.62
N LEU A 120 -14.42 4.64 -10.79
CA LEU A 120 -14.94 3.61 -9.91
C LEU A 120 -14.40 3.76 -8.48
N LEU A 121 -13.09 3.90 -8.30
CA LEU A 121 -12.46 4.01 -6.98
C LEU A 121 -13.01 5.17 -6.15
N LYS A 122 -13.39 6.28 -6.79
CA LYS A 122 -14.00 7.44 -6.12
C LYS A 122 -15.40 7.16 -5.55
N THR A 123 -16.10 6.17 -6.07
CA THR A 123 -17.46 5.81 -5.61
C THR A 123 -17.47 4.81 -4.46
N LEU A 124 -16.33 4.21 -4.15
CA LEU A 124 -16.26 3.13 -3.17
C LEU A 124 -16.44 3.66 -1.73
N PRO A 125 -17.23 2.97 -0.90
CA PRO A 125 -17.58 3.43 0.45
C PRO A 125 -16.54 3.03 1.52
N CYS A 126 -15.28 2.79 1.13
CA CYS A 126 -14.24 2.29 2.01
C CYS A 126 -12.88 2.95 1.72
N PRO A 127 -11.90 2.83 2.62
CA PRO A 127 -10.52 3.22 2.37
C PRO A 127 -9.91 2.56 1.15
N VAL A 128 -9.25 3.36 0.32
CA VAL A 128 -8.55 2.92 -0.89
C VAL A 128 -7.13 3.46 -0.88
N ILE A 129 -6.17 2.63 -1.24
CA ILE A 129 -4.79 3.01 -1.55
C ILE A 129 -4.52 2.62 -3.00
N LEU A 130 -4.13 3.57 -3.81
CA LEU A 130 -3.77 3.37 -5.22
C LEU A 130 -2.29 3.69 -5.40
N SER A 131 -1.55 2.84 -6.09
CA SER A 131 -0.13 3.06 -6.40
C SER A 131 0.10 3.24 -7.90
N GLY A 132 1.10 4.06 -8.23
CA GLY A 132 1.50 4.34 -9.60
C GLY A 132 2.73 5.23 -9.68
N TYR A 133 3.11 5.61 -10.89
CA TYR A 133 4.04 6.71 -11.09
C TYR A 133 3.29 8.06 -11.08
N PRO A 134 3.97 9.17 -10.70
CA PRO A 134 3.37 10.51 -10.79
C PRO A 134 2.75 10.75 -12.16
N SER A 135 1.51 11.20 -12.20
CA SER A 135 0.73 11.38 -13.43
C SER A 135 -0.31 12.47 -13.25
N ALA A 136 -0.33 13.43 -14.18
CA ALA A 136 -1.36 14.47 -14.20
C ALA A 136 -2.77 13.86 -14.31
N LEU A 137 -2.94 12.79 -15.11
CA LEU A 137 -4.21 12.08 -15.21
C LEU A 137 -4.76 11.66 -13.84
N TYR A 138 -3.89 11.13 -12.97
CA TYR A 138 -4.31 10.67 -11.64
C TYR A 138 -4.53 11.85 -10.69
N ASP A 139 -3.64 12.83 -10.70
CA ASP A 139 -3.76 14.02 -9.84
C ASP A 139 -5.02 14.82 -10.17
N ASP A 140 -5.31 15.03 -11.45
CA ASP A 140 -6.52 15.74 -11.91
C ASP A 140 -7.81 14.94 -11.65
N SER A 141 -7.72 13.60 -11.69
CA SER A 141 -8.89 12.74 -11.42
C SER A 141 -9.19 12.57 -9.92
N LEU A 142 -8.20 12.76 -9.06
CA LEU A 142 -8.28 12.51 -7.61
C LEU A 142 -7.93 13.78 -6.80
N PRO A 143 -8.52 14.96 -7.08
CA PRO A 143 -8.11 16.22 -6.47
C PRO A 143 -8.31 16.26 -4.94
N ASP A 144 -9.28 15.50 -4.44
CA ASP A 144 -9.62 15.44 -3.00
C ASP A 144 -8.87 14.33 -2.25
N TRP A 145 -8.09 13.51 -2.97
CA TRP A 145 -7.32 12.45 -2.35
C TRP A 145 -5.98 12.96 -1.84
N GLN A 146 -5.54 12.41 -0.75
CA GLN A 146 -4.18 12.64 -0.27
C GLN A 146 -3.18 11.85 -1.10
N SER A 147 -1.94 12.31 -1.14
CA SER A 147 -0.88 11.59 -1.84
C SER A 147 0.44 11.61 -1.08
N LEU A 148 1.26 10.57 -1.35
CA LEU A 148 2.60 10.41 -0.79
C LEU A 148 3.55 9.96 -1.90
N GLU A 149 4.63 10.69 -2.11
CA GLU A 149 5.69 10.31 -3.03
C GLU A 149 6.85 9.65 -2.29
N LEU A 150 7.32 8.54 -2.86
CA LEU A 150 8.40 7.74 -2.31
C LEU A 150 9.46 7.49 -3.38
N GLN A 151 10.70 7.84 -3.07
CA GLN A 151 11.82 7.46 -3.93
C GLN A 151 12.22 6.01 -3.63
N VAL A 152 12.16 5.18 -4.64
CA VAL A 152 12.57 3.77 -4.59
C VAL A 152 13.74 3.54 -5.53
N MET A 153 14.71 2.75 -5.07
CA MET A 153 15.84 2.34 -5.88
C MET A 153 15.57 0.94 -6.43
N ASN A 154 15.67 0.78 -7.73
CA ASN A 154 15.67 -0.51 -8.40
C ASN A 154 16.95 -0.67 -9.25
N GLN A 155 17.10 -1.81 -9.92
CA GLN A 155 18.27 -2.08 -10.76
C GLN A 155 18.46 -1.08 -11.92
N ALA A 156 17.41 -0.35 -12.30
CA ALA A 156 17.43 0.66 -13.37
C ALA A 156 17.62 2.10 -12.84
N GLY A 157 17.82 2.30 -11.53
CA GLY A 157 18.04 3.58 -10.89
C GLY A 157 16.93 3.99 -9.90
N VAL A 158 16.97 5.28 -9.50
CA VAL A 158 15.96 5.86 -8.60
C VAL A 158 14.69 6.17 -9.39
N ARG A 159 13.54 5.77 -8.86
CA ARG A 159 12.22 6.11 -9.39
C ARG A 159 11.33 6.66 -8.29
N THR A 160 10.45 7.56 -8.66
CA THR A 160 9.41 8.07 -7.77
C THR A 160 8.16 7.21 -7.93
N GLU A 161 7.75 6.56 -6.84
CA GLU A 161 6.44 5.92 -6.72
C GLU A 161 5.52 6.88 -5.99
N LYS A 162 4.28 6.97 -6.42
CA LYS A 162 3.25 7.80 -5.78
C LYS A 162 2.09 6.94 -5.32
N LEU A 163 1.64 7.20 -4.11
CA LEU A 163 0.45 6.61 -3.53
C LEU A 163 -0.61 7.68 -3.44
N TRP A 164 -1.84 7.38 -3.86
CA TRP A 164 -3.03 8.19 -3.63
C TRP A 164 -3.97 7.44 -2.69
N PHE A 165 -4.62 8.14 -1.77
CA PHE A 165 -5.52 7.51 -0.82
C PHE A 165 -6.64 8.47 -0.39
N ASN A 166 -7.84 7.95 -0.15
CA ASN A 166 -9.07 8.70 0.11
C ASN A 166 -9.39 8.89 1.61
N PHE A 167 -8.41 8.74 2.48
CA PHE A 167 -8.59 8.85 3.93
C PHE A 167 -7.44 9.62 4.57
N VAL A 168 -7.66 10.12 5.79
CA VAL A 168 -6.59 10.72 6.60
C VAL A 168 -5.86 9.58 7.33
N PRO A 169 -4.55 9.40 7.09
CA PRO A 169 -3.79 8.36 7.76
C PRO A 169 -3.79 8.57 9.28
N ASP A 170 -3.93 7.49 10.04
CA ASP A 170 -3.74 7.54 11.47
C ASP A 170 -2.28 7.88 11.80
N ARG A 171 -2.06 8.89 12.65
CA ARG A 171 -0.73 9.36 13.04
C ARG A 171 0.14 8.27 13.66
N VAL A 172 -0.46 7.27 14.31
CA VAL A 172 0.24 6.18 15.00
C VAL A 172 0.91 5.20 14.02
N HIS A 173 0.33 4.95 12.84
CA HIS A 173 0.88 4.02 11.85
C HIS A 173 2.04 4.58 11.03
N TRP A 174 2.19 5.91 10.96
CA TRP A 174 3.22 6.59 10.16
C TRP A 174 4.64 6.46 10.69
N ILE A 175 4.83 6.15 11.96
CA ILE A 175 6.11 6.31 12.66
C ILE A 175 7.19 5.33 12.17
N ARG A 176 6.81 4.17 11.65
CA ARG A 176 7.81 3.16 11.22
C ARG A 176 8.56 3.52 9.94
N TYR A 177 8.02 4.41 9.10
CA TYR A 177 8.55 4.68 7.76
C TYR A 177 8.58 6.15 7.38
N ALA A 178 8.42 7.06 8.34
CA ALA A 178 8.62 8.49 8.11
C ALA A 178 10.04 8.76 7.60
N GLY A 179 10.17 9.56 6.57
CA GLY A 179 11.46 9.97 6.02
C GLY A 179 11.42 10.22 4.51
N LYS A 180 12.03 11.32 4.10
CA LYS A 180 11.99 11.82 2.71
C LYS A 180 12.76 10.94 1.71
N ASN A 181 13.78 10.21 2.17
CA ASN A 181 14.63 9.34 1.35
C ASN A 181 15.15 8.16 2.18
N HIS A 182 15.91 7.27 1.57
CA HIS A 182 16.45 6.07 2.23
C HIS A 182 17.29 6.40 3.48
N THR A 183 18.16 7.39 3.40
CA THR A 183 19.04 7.79 4.52
C THR A 183 18.23 8.32 5.70
N ASP A 184 17.24 9.14 5.42
CA ASP A 184 16.36 9.71 6.44
C ASP A 184 15.49 8.63 7.10
N ARG A 185 14.94 7.70 6.32
CA ARG A 185 14.21 6.53 6.85
C ARG A 185 15.09 5.68 7.77
N GLN A 186 16.34 5.41 7.37
CA GLN A 186 17.28 4.66 8.21
C GLN A 186 17.63 5.40 9.51
N ARG A 187 17.75 6.72 9.46
CA ARG A 187 17.98 7.57 10.63
C ARG A 187 16.80 7.48 11.61
N ILE A 188 15.57 7.65 11.10
CA ILE A 188 14.35 7.58 11.91
C ILE A 188 14.18 6.18 12.50
N LYS A 189 14.37 5.13 11.71
CA LYS A 189 14.31 3.74 12.17
C LYS A 189 15.27 3.49 13.33
N ARG A 190 16.56 3.88 13.19
CA ARG A 190 17.54 3.75 14.28
C ARG A 190 17.13 4.53 15.53
N LYS A 191 16.57 5.73 15.38
CA LYS A 191 16.07 6.52 16.50
C LYS A 191 14.94 5.80 17.24
N ALA A 192 13.97 5.28 16.49
CA ALA A 192 12.83 4.51 17.06
C ALA A 192 13.30 3.24 17.78
N GLU A 193 14.22 2.45 17.17
CA GLU A 193 14.78 1.26 17.77
C GLU A 193 15.56 1.57 19.07
N ASN A 194 16.31 2.68 19.09
CA ASN A 194 17.03 3.12 20.28
C ASN A 194 16.06 3.52 21.41
N TRP A 195 15.01 4.25 21.09
CA TRP A 195 13.97 4.59 22.08
C TRP A 195 13.24 3.35 22.58
N GLY A 196 12.87 2.42 21.70
CA GLY A 196 12.25 1.15 22.08
C GLY A 196 13.11 0.36 23.07
N ARG A 197 14.43 0.23 22.81
CA ARG A 197 15.36 -0.44 23.73
C ARG A 197 15.45 0.25 25.10
N ARG A 198 15.51 1.58 25.12
CA ARG A 198 15.52 2.36 26.38
C ARG A 198 14.23 2.15 27.15
N TYR A 199 13.09 2.21 26.48
CA TYR A 199 11.79 1.98 27.07
C TYR A 199 11.66 0.55 27.65
N GLN A 200 12.10 -0.47 26.91
CA GLN A 200 12.10 -1.85 27.39
C GLN A 200 12.97 -2.08 28.62
N ALA A 201 14.05 -1.32 28.77
CA ALA A 201 14.94 -1.40 29.93
C ALA A 201 14.37 -0.76 31.20
N LEU A 202 13.30 0.01 31.11
CA LEU A 202 12.65 0.63 32.28
C LEU A 202 11.88 -0.41 33.10
N PRO A 203 11.79 -0.23 34.43
CA PRO A 203 10.88 -0.98 35.29
C PRO A 203 9.42 -0.84 34.82
N ALA A 204 8.58 -1.84 35.09
CA ALA A 204 7.20 -1.89 34.56
C ALA A 204 6.37 -0.64 34.92
N GLY A 205 6.49 -0.13 36.14
CA GLY A 205 5.78 1.10 36.57
C GLY A 205 6.23 2.35 35.83
N GLU A 206 7.54 2.49 35.60
CA GLU A 206 8.09 3.62 34.84
C GLU A 206 7.69 3.55 33.36
N ARG A 207 7.62 2.35 32.77
CA ARG A 207 7.13 2.18 31.40
C ARG A 207 5.71 2.69 31.22
N LEU A 208 4.82 2.39 32.18
CA LEU A 208 3.43 2.88 32.15
C LEU A 208 3.37 4.41 32.26
N ALA A 209 4.17 5.00 33.14
CA ALA A 209 4.22 6.45 33.30
C ALA A 209 4.75 7.15 32.02
N VAL A 210 5.83 6.62 31.43
CA VAL A 210 6.39 7.15 30.17
C VAL A 210 5.40 6.99 29.01
N LEU A 211 4.73 5.84 28.89
CA LEU A 211 3.72 5.64 27.85
C LEU A 211 2.55 6.62 28.01
N ALA A 212 2.05 6.81 29.23
CA ALA A 212 0.98 7.76 29.50
C ALA A 212 1.38 9.19 29.13
N ALA A 213 2.62 9.60 29.46
CA ALA A 213 3.14 10.92 29.10
C ALA A 213 3.26 11.10 27.58
N LEU A 214 3.74 10.08 26.85
CA LEU A 214 3.84 10.14 25.39
C LEU A 214 2.46 10.23 24.74
N LEU A 215 1.49 9.45 25.21
CA LEU A 215 0.11 9.50 24.71
C LEU A 215 -0.55 10.86 24.98
N ALA A 216 -0.26 11.49 26.14
CA ALA A 216 -0.77 12.82 26.46
C ALA A 216 -0.20 13.90 25.50
N VAL A 217 1.06 13.79 25.10
CA VAL A 217 1.66 14.69 24.11
C VAL A 217 0.98 14.55 22.73
N GLU A 218 0.70 13.32 22.30
CA GLU A 218 0.03 13.08 21.02
C GLU A 218 -1.45 13.49 21.02
N ALA A 219 -2.14 13.41 22.17
CA ALA A 219 -3.54 13.81 22.31
C ALA A 219 -3.74 15.33 22.41
N GLY A 220 -2.71 16.08 22.77
CA GLY A 220 -2.75 17.54 22.96
C GLY A 220 -2.23 18.34 21.76
N GLY A 221 -1.90 17.71 20.65
CA GLY A 221 -1.42 18.32 19.39
C GLY A 221 -2.51 18.31 18.28
#